data_822d996a20ece121d5641fad9c957021
#
_entry.id   822d996a20ece121d5641fad9c957021
#
_cell.length_a   1.000
_cell.length_b   1.000
_cell.length_c   1.000
_cell.angle_alpha   90.00
_cell.angle_beta   90.00
_cell.angle_gamma   90.00
#
_symmetry.space_group_name_H-M   'P 1'
#
loop_
_entity.id
_entity.type
_entity.pdbx_description
1 polymer ?
#
loop_
_entity_poly.entity_id
_entity_poly.type
_entity_poly.pdbx_seq_one_letter_code
_entity_poly.pdbx_strand_id
1 'polypeptide(L)'
;MLQRFVAALLLVLLAAPASHAGELRKVDLSSPLVDTTTTGAAVTNGPRPLYCYVRLPDDYDVHRGRRYPVLWLLHGANGDATKWNLDDFAGLDAILVMPEGGLFGMYADWYNGGDFGSPAWTSYQLDYVRSEIEKRFRILPGRRWHAIAGISMGGQGALRFASLLPGYFGSVAGLSPAFPNIQAPEAVFGIPAVTGIAYEGIFGPPDGAYATGMSAFALAPNMEHSRVYLLSGDGTNCPGDPQTATYDLDVITEKAIRYQQAPYAAELRVAGADVATREPCGVHTFGVWTRAFADLRATWGFFGPVPEHPRAWTYRTGRRTGEMWGLGFRFDAQPDEVAEFVREGTRLTAAGAGTVTITGKRGCRFTETLPFSRRLPAGC
;
A
#
# COMPACT_ATOMS: atom_id res chain seq x y z
N MET A 1 25.68 57.36 54.87
CA MET A 1 25.06 56.01 54.89
C MET A 1 24.40 55.75 53.55
N LEU A 2 25.05 55.03 52.70
CA LEU A 2 24.57 54.73 51.35
C LEU A 2 24.12 53.24 51.32
N GLN A 3 22.79 53.02 51.31
CA GLN A 3 22.22 51.68 51.15
C GLN A 3 22.25 51.29 49.69
N ARG A 4 23.03 50.22 49.39
CA ARG A 4 23.06 49.57 48.06
C ARG A 4 21.94 48.52 47.98
N PHE A 5 20.98 48.73 47.12
CA PHE A 5 20.00 47.73 46.71
C PHE A 5 20.65 46.86 45.66
N VAL A 6 20.80 45.57 45.96
CA VAL A 6 21.16 44.51 44.98
C VAL A 6 19.88 43.91 44.48
N ALA A 7 19.51 44.19 43.23
CA ALA A 7 18.39 43.54 42.55
C ALA A 7 18.91 42.18 42.01
N ALA A 8 18.41 41.08 42.58
CA ALA A 8 18.63 39.76 42.07
C ALA A 8 17.69 39.50 40.85
N LEU A 9 18.25 39.43 39.66
CA LEU A 9 17.55 39.06 38.44
C LEU A 9 17.41 37.52 38.40
N LEU A 10 16.21 36.99 38.68
CA LEU A 10 15.89 35.57 38.48
C LEU A 10 15.74 35.31 36.97
N LEU A 11 16.76 34.69 36.36
CA LEU A 11 16.63 34.12 35.02
C LEU A 11 15.79 32.87 35.13
N VAL A 12 14.52 32.92 34.73
CA VAL A 12 13.69 31.74 34.47
C VAL A 12 14.13 31.18 33.12
N LEU A 13 14.99 30.18 33.14
CA LEU A 13 15.25 29.33 31.96
C LEU A 13 13.98 28.54 31.65
N LEU A 14 13.17 29.06 30.72
CA LEU A 14 12.17 28.26 30.04
C LEU A 14 12.91 27.18 29.26
N ALA A 15 12.98 25.98 29.83
CA ALA A 15 13.39 24.81 29.08
C ALA A 15 12.39 24.64 27.95
N ALA A 16 12.83 24.88 26.71
CA ALA A 16 12.06 24.48 25.54
C ALA A 16 11.72 22.98 25.69
N PRO A 17 10.48 22.55 25.46
CA PRO A 17 10.17 21.13 25.50
C PRO A 17 11.09 20.44 24.50
N ALA A 18 11.84 19.45 24.96
CA ALA A 18 12.60 18.58 24.07
C ALA A 18 11.61 18.03 23.05
N SER A 19 11.83 18.30 21.78
CA SER A 19 11.08 17.68 20.70
C SER A 19 11.33 16.19 20.81
N HIS A 20 10.41 15.46 21.38
CA HIS A 20 10.43 14.03 21.44
C HIS A 20 10.11 13.56 20.01
N ALA A 21 11.14 13.23 19.23
CA ALA A 21 10.94 12.48 18.01
C ALA A 21 10.17 11.19 18.39
N GLY A 22 9.03 10.94 17.75
CA GLY A 22 8.17 9.82 18.10
C GLY A 22 8.93 8.51 18.17
N GLU A 23 8.59 7.64 19.12
CA GLU A 23 9.27 6.38 19.36
C GLU A 23 9.22 5.47 18.13
N LEU A 24 10.38 4.97 17.71
CA LEU A 24 10.49 3.95 16.67
C LEU A 24 10.54 2.56 17.31
N ARG A 25 9.49 1.78 17.12
CA ARG A 25 9.40 0.40 17.60
C ARG A 25 9.73 -0.58 16.48
N LYS A 26 10.59 -1.54 16.80
CA LYS A 26 10.92 -2.68 15.96
C LYS A 26 10.12 -3.89 16.42
N VAL A 27 9.26 -4.41 15.54
CA VAL A 27 8.35 -5.53 15.84
C VAL A 27 8.75 -6.72 14.97
N ASP A 28 9.05 -7.86 15.59
CA ASP A 28 9.25 -9.12 14.87
C ASP A 28 7.88 -9.65 14.44
N LEU A 29 7.69 -9.77 13.12
CA LEU A 29 6.51 -10.30 12.49
C LEU A 29 6.86 -11.45 11.53
N SER A 30 7.88 -12.23 11.87
CA SER A 30 8.22 -13.44 11.14
C SER A 30 7.02 -14.38 11.01
N SER A 31 6.85 -14.96 9.84
CA SER A 31 5.68 -15.79 9.51
C SER A 31 6.05 -16.85 8.47
N PRO A 32 5.49 -18.06 8.55
CA PRO A 32 5.68 -19.08 7.54
C PRO A 32 5.10 -18.71 6.15
N LEU A 33 4.30 -17.65 6.06
CA LEU A 33 3.85 -17.10 4.77
C LEU A 33 5.01 -16.61 3.91
N VAL A 34 6.11 -16.22 4.56
CA VAL A 34 7.36 -15.84 3.90
C VAL A 34 8.51 -16.55 4.58
N ASP A 35 8.85 -17.73 4.06
CA ASP A 35 9.99 -18.50 4.55
C ASP A 35 11.30 -17.92 3.98
N THR A 36 11.99 -17.14 4.79
CA THR A 36 13.25 -16.51 4.40
C THR A 36 14.40 -17.49 4.25
N THR A 37 14.26 -18.74 4.70
CA THR A 37 15.29 -19.77 4.56
C THR A 37 15.29 -20.42 3.20
N THR A 38 14.12 -20.49 2.53
CA THR A 38 13.93 -21.18 1.25
C THR A 38 13.86 -20.24 0.05
N THR A 39 13.53 -18.95 0.25
CA THR A 39 13.29 -18.00 -0.84
C THR A 39 14.54 -17.32 -1.39
N GLY A 40 15.68 -17.52 -0.78
CA GLY A 40 16.98 -17.03 -1.27
C GLY A 40 17.16 -15.51 -1.21
N ALA A 41 18.35 -15.05 -1.57
CA ALA A 41 18.77 -13.63 -1.49
C ALA A 41 17.94 -12.68 -2.39
N ALA A 42 17.29 -13.17 -3.44
CA ALA A 42 16.43 -12.34 -4.30
C ALA A 42 15.16 -11.89 -3.58
N VAL A 43 14.70 -12.61 -2.57
CA VAL A 43 13.48 -12.32 -1.80
C VAL A 43 13.82 -11.60 -0.50
N THR A 44 14.90 -12.02 0.16
CA THR A 44 15.43 -11.41 1.38
C THR A 44 16.96 -11.38 1.32
N ASN A 45 17.61 -10.54 2.12
CA ASN A 45 19.09 -10.55 2.28
C ASN A 45 19.58 -11.77 3.12
N GLY A 46 19.12 -12.96 2.78
CA GLY A 46 19.37 -14.20 3.51
C GLY A 46 18.38 -14.46 4.65
N PRO A 47 18.53 -15.60 5.35
CA PRO A 47 17.68 -15.97 6.48
C PRO A 47 17.73 -14.90 7.56
N ARG A 48 16.61 -14.25 7.85
CA ARG A 48 16.50 -13.23 8.89
C ARG A 48 15.04 -13.09 9.36
N PRO A 49 14.81 -12.60 10.59
CA PRO A 49 13.48 -12.23 11.02
C PRO A 49 12.89 -11.12 10.13
N LEU A 50 11.60 -11.17 9.90
CA LEU A 50 10.87 -10.13 9.19
C LEU A 50 10.43 -9.06 10.19
N TYR A 51 11.10 -7.93 10.14
CA TYR A 51 10.79 -6.82 11.02
C TYR A 51 9.85 -5.82 10.37
N CYS A 52 8.84 -5.39 11.14
CA CYS A 52 8.07 -4.19 10.86
C CYS A 52 8.54 -3.08 11.78
N TYR A 53 8.87 -1.93 11.22
CA TYR A 53 9.19 -0.74 12.01
C TYR A 53 7.94 0.12 12.13
N VAL A 54 7.66 0.59 13.35
CA VAL A 54 6.47 1.39 13.64
C VAL A 54 6.91 2.66 14.35
N ARG A 55 6.77 3.82 13.68
CA ARG A 55 6.97 5.12 14.33
C ARG A 55 5.66 5.57 14.94
N LEU A 56 5.68 5.90 16.21
CA LEU A 56 4.53 6.40 16.95
C LEU A 56 4.49 7.93 16.93
N PRO A 57 3.30 8.56 17.06
CA PRO A 57 3.18 9.99 17.33
C PRO A 57 3.88 10.40 18.62
N ASP A 58 4.34 11.63 18.70
CA ASP A 58 5.15 12.15 19.82
C ASP A 58 4.43 12.06 21.17
N ASP A 59 3.09 12.14 21.15
CA ASP A 59 2.25 12.10 22.36
C ASP A 59 1.61 10.72 22.62
N TYR A 60 2.01 9.69 21.87
CA TYR A 60 1.37 8.36 21.92
C TYR A 60 1.32 7.77 23.33
N ASP A 61 2.43 7.79 24.06
CA ASP A 61 2.47 7.19 25.41
C ASP A 61 1.95 8.14 26.50
N VAL A 62 1.84 9.43 26.20
CA VAL A 62 1.23 10.43 27.10
C VAL A 62 -0.29 10.31 27.09
N HIS A 63 -0.90 10.18 25.91
CA HIS A 63 -2.37 10.11 25.74
C HIS A 63 -2.84 8.66 25.52
N ARG A 64 -2.78 7.83 26.56
CA ARG A 64 -3.04 6.40 26.49
C ARG A 64 -4.44 6.02 25.99
N GLY A 65 -5.42 6.89 26.10
CA GLY A 65 -6.79 6.69 25.58
C GLY A 65 -6.98 7.13 24.12
N ARG A 66 -6.03 7.89 23.56
CA ARG A 66 -6.13 8.44 22.19
C ARG A 66 -5.82 7.36 21.15
N ARG A 67 -6.57 7.37 20.05
CA ARG A 67 -6.32 6.59 18.84
C ARG A 67 -5.84 7.50 17.73
N TYR A 68 -5.06 6.97 16.80
CA TYR A 68 -4.37 7.75 15.77
C TYR A 68 -4.67 7.20 14.37
N PRO A 69 -4.62 8.03 13.33
CA PRO A 69 -4.57 7.57 11.96
C PRO A 69 -3.37 6.65 11.73
N VAL A 70 -3.43 5.80 10.71
CA VAL A 70 -2.33 4.93 10.33
C VAL A 70 -1.92 5.14 8.88
N LEU A 71 -0.63 5.33 8.65
CA LEU A 71 -0.02 5.41 7.33
C LEU A 71 0.93 4.23 7.13
N TRP A 72 0.63 3.39 6.16
CA TRP A 72 1.50 2.31 5.73
C TRP A 72 2.48 2.82 4.69
N LEU A 73 3.76 2.46 4.81
CA LEU A 73 4.84 2.90 3.95
C LEU A 73 5.56 1.68 3.34
N LEU A 74 5.38 1.45 2.06
CA LEU A 74 5.92 0.30 1.34
C LEU A 74 7.20 0.68 0.57
N HIS A 75 8.33 0.04 0.93
CA HIS A 75 9.64 0.34 0.32
C HIS A 75 9.77 -0.14 -1.13
N GLY A 76 10.71 0.43 -1.86
CA GLY A 76 11.04 0.04 -3.23
C GLY A 76 11.87 -1.26 -3.32
N ALA A 77 12.07 -1.74 -4.54
CA ALA A 77 12.94 -2.89 -4.81
C ALA A 77 14.36 -2.65 -4.29
N ASN A 78 15.04 -3.73 -3.93
CA ASN A 78 16.38 -3.72 -3.35
C ASN A 78 16.50 -2.87 -2.06
N GLY A 79 15.35 -2.62 -1.42
CA GLY A 79 15.24 -1.91 -0.15
C GLY A 79 14.78 -2.82 0.98
N ASP A 80 14.51 -2.22 2.11
CA ASP A 80 13.91 -2.85 3.29
C ASP A 80 13.11 -1.82 4.10
N ALA A 81 12.48 -2.26 5.17
CA ALA A 81 11.65 -1.44 6.04
C ALA A 81 12.39 -0.25 6.71
N THR A 82 13.74 -0.20 6.66
CA THR A 82 14.55 0.89 7.26
C THR A 82 14.88 2.02 6.30
N LYS A 83 14.51 1.92 5.02
CA LYS A 83 14.90 2.88 3.96
C LYS A 83 14.13 4.20 3.98
N TRP A 84 13.22 4.38 4.92
CA TRP A 84 12.43 5.60 5.03
C TRP A 84 13.18 6.70 5.77
N ASN A 85 13.26 7.89 5.15
CA ASN A 85 13.68 9.09 5.87
C ASN A 85 12.49 9.59 6.73
N LEU A 86 12.55 9.38 8.03
CA LEU A 86 11.45 9.72 8.94
C LEU A 86 11.23 11.24 9.08
N ASP A 87 12.21 12.07 8.71
CA ASP A 87 12.07 13.52 8.69
C ASP A 87 11.06 13.99 7.64
N ASP A 88 10.87 13.23 6.56
CA ASP A 88 9.84 13.49 5.56
C ASP A 88 8.42 13.44 6.16
N PHE A 89 8.26 12.83 7.33
CA PHE A 89 7.01 12.66 8.06
C PHE A 89 7.00 13.40 9.41
N ALA A 90 7.97 14.31 9.66
CA ALA A 90 8.06 15.06 10.90
C ALA A 90 6.76 15.87 11.16
N GLY A 91 6.24 15.80 12.39
CA GLY A 91 5.00 16.47 12.78
C GLY A 91 3.70 15.84 12.22
N LEU A 92 3.78 14.70 11.52
CA LEU A 92 2.59 13.95 11.15
C LEU A 92 2.05 13.18 12.36
N ASP A 93 0.85 13.55 12.80
CA ASP A 93 0.17 12.96 13.95
C ASP A 93 -0.51 11.63 13.56
N ALA A 94 0.29 10.65 13.19
CA ALA A 94 -0.14 9.33 12.73
C ALA A 94 0.87 8.23 13.11
N ILE A 95 0.39 7.00 13.24
CA ILE A 95 1.21 5.82 13.34
C ILE A 95 1.74 5.49 11.93
N LEU A 96 3.07 5.45 11.77
CA LEU A 96 3.70 5.01 10.52
C LEU A 96 4.05 3.54 10.65
N VAL A 97 3.60 2.72 9.70
CA VAL A 97 3.85 1.28 9.66
C VAL A 97 4.72 0.98 8.44
N MET A 98 5.92 0.53 8.66
CA MET A 98 6.94 0.25 7.64
C MET A 98 7.27 -1.25 7.66
N PRO A 99 6.48 -2.08 6.97
CA PRO A 99 6.68 -3.52 6.97
C PRO A 99 7.74 -3.94 5.95
N GLU A 100 8.31 -5.13 6.17
CA GLU A 100 9.21 -5.78 5.22
C GLU A 100 8.42 -6.28 4.00
N GLY A 101 8.93 -6.04 2.79
CA GLY A 101 8.34 -6.46 1.51
C GLY A 101 9.26 -7.34 0.68
N GLY A 102 10.42 -7.74 1.22
CA GLY A 102 11.48 -8.44 0.50
C GLY A 102 12.24 -7.57 -0.50
N LEU A 103 13.42 -8.01 -0.93
CA LEU A 103 14.22 -7.25 -1.91
C LEU A 103 13.44 -7.04 -3.22
N PHE A 104 12.81 -8.08 -3.72
CA PHE A 104 12.03 -8.11 -4.95
C PHE A 104 10.72 -8.89 -4.77
N GLY A 105 10.10 -8.82 -3.58
CA GLY A 105 8.88 -9.57 -3.26
C GLY A 105 7.66 -9.16 -4.06
N MET A 106 7.73 -8.01 -4.78
CA MET A 106 6.68 -7.44 -5.63
C MET A 106 5.34 -7.26 -4.91
N TYR A 107 5.35 -7.37 -3.56
CA TYR A 107 4.14 -7.34 -2.74
C TYR A 107 3.04 -8.29 -3.24
N ALA A 108 3.44 -9.45 -3.79
CA ALA A 108 2.57 -10.45 -4.38
C ALA A 108 2.69 -11.78 -3.64
N ASP A 109 1.62 -12.54 -3.59
CA ASP A 109 1.71 -13.97 -3.31
C ASP A 109 2.24 -14.62 -4.60
N TRP A 110 3.40 -15.25 -4.53
CA TRP A 110 4.03 -15.75 -5.74
C TRP A 110 3.27 -16.93 -6.33
N TYR A 111 3.11 -16.89 -7.65
CA TYR A 111 2.39 -17.92 -8.39
C TYR A 111 3.04 -19.31 -8.28
N ASN A 112 4.38 -19.39 -8.33
CA ASN A 112 5.18 -20.61 -8.17
C ASN A 112 4.70 -21.80 -9.01
N GLY A 113 4.33 -21.53 -10.28
CA GLY A 113 3.78 -22.56 -11.15
C GLY A 113 2.37 -23.02 -10.80
N GLY A 114 1.64 -22.25 -9.98
CA GLY A 114 0.28 -22.55 -9.52
C GLY A 114 0.19 -23.10 -8.09
N ASP A 115 1.32 -23.33 -7.43
CA ASP A 115 1.35 -23.85 -6.05
C ASP A 115 1.06 -22.81 -4.99
N PHE A 116 1.21 -21.51 -5.30
CA PHE A 116 0.95 -20.37 -4.40
C PHE A 116 1.62 -20.49 -3.02
N GLY A 117 2.78 -21.12 -2.98
CA GLY A 117 3.56 -21.28 -1.76
C GLY A 117 4.28 -19.99 -1.33
N SER A 118 5.16 -20.12 -0.35
CA SER A 118 6.05 -19.03 0.05
C SER A 118 6.93 -18.57 -1.13
N PRO A 119 7.17 -17.26 -1.30
CA PRO A 119 6.73 -16.15 -0.45
C PRO A 119 5.33 -15.65 -0.81
N ALA A 120 4.48 -15.50 0.19
CA ALA A 120 3.11 -15.00 0.04
C ALA A 120 3.00 -13.57 0.61
N TRP A 121 3.63 -12.60 -0.06
CA TRP A 121 3.77 -11.23 0.47
C TRP A 121 2.44 -10.47 0.61
N THR A 122 1.47 -10.67 -0.29
CA THR A 122 0.14 -10.04 -0.15
C THR A 122 -0.57 -10.56 1.09
N SER A 123 -0.64 -11.89 1.27
CA SER A 123 -1.26 -12.52 2.43
C SER A 123 -0.50 -12.17 3.72
N TYR A 124 0.84 -12.14 3.67
CA TYR A 124 1.66 -11.71 4.79
C TYR A 124 1.30 -10.28 5.24
N GLN A 125 1.21 -9.33 4.31
CA GLN A 125 0.95 -7.93 4.63
C GLN A 125 -0.51 -7.69 5.05
N LEU A 126 -1.47 -8.12 4.24
CA LEU A 126 -2.88 -7.77 4.41
C LEU A 126 -3.59 -8.62 5.47
N ASP A 127 -3.19 -9.88 5.64
CA ASP A 127 -3.88 -10.77 6.57
C ASP A 127 -3.14 -10.88 7.91
N TYR A 128 -1.80 -11.09 7.89
CA TYR A 128 -1.02 -11.28 9.10
C TYR A 128 -0.50 -9.98 9.71
N VAL A 129 0.33 -9.20 8.99
CA VAL A 129 0.94 -7.97 9.53
C VAL A 129 -0.13 -6.97 9.95
N ARG A 130 -1.14 -6.72 9.11
CA ARG A 130 -2.24 -5.83 9.44
C ARG A 130 -2.93 -6.24 10.75
N SER A 131 -3.29 -7.51 10.88
CA SER A 131 -3.92 -8.02 12.10
C SER A 131 -3.07 -7.80 13.36
N GLU A 132 -1.76 -8.03 13.26
CA GLU A 132 -0.83 -7.84 14.37
C GLU A 132 -0.65 -6.36 14.74
N ILE A 133 -0.59 -5.47 13.75
CA ILE A 133 -0.50 -4.03 13.97
C ILE A 133 -1.78 -3.49 14.63
N GLU A 134 -2.96 -3.90 14.15
CA GLU A 134 -4.24 -3.48 14.73
C GLU A 134 -4.43 -3.96 16.19
N LYS A 135 -3.90 -5.13 16.55
CA LYS A 135 -3.93 -5.65 17.92
C LYS A 135 -3.01 -4.88 18.87
N ARG A 136 -1.86 -4.41 18.37
CA ARG A 136 -0.79 -3.84 19.20
C ARG A 136 -0.87 -2.34 19.35
N PHE A 137 -1.48 -1.64 18.39
CA PHE A 137 -1.45 -0.18 18.32
C PHE A 137 -2.86 0.43 18.30
N ARG A 138 -2.97 1.64 18.87
CA ARG A 138 -4.21 2.36 18.99
C ARG A 138 -4.56 3.11 17.71
N ILE A 139 -5.13 2.40 16.75
CA ILE A 139 -5.51 2.93 15.43
C ILE A 139 -6.96 3.39 15.45
N LEU A 140 -7.25 4.54 14.85
CA LEU A 140 -8.61 5.04 14.62
C LEU A 140 -9.37 4.09 13.69
N PRO A 141 -10.63 3.78 14.00
CA PRO A 141 -11.47 3.02 13.07
C PRO A 141 -11.90 3.89 11.89
N GLY A 142 -12.24 3.24 10.77
CA GLY A 142 -12.72 3.91 9.56
C GLY A 142 -11.64 4.20 8.54
N ARG A 143 -11.97 3.92 7.28
CA ARG A 143 -11.02 3.94 6.16
C ARG A 143 -10.43 5.32 5.86
N ARG A 144 -11.13 6.41 6.21
CA ARG A 144 -10.60 7.78 6.07
C ARG A 144 -9.33 8.04 6.89
N TRP A 145 -9.08 7.23 7.92
CA TRP A 145 -7.92 7.31 8.80
C TRP A 145 -6.84 6.28 8.46
N HIS A 146 -7.04 5.50 7.41
CA HIS A 146 -6.12 4.48 6.95
C HIS A 146 -5.61 4.86 5.57
N ALA A 147 -4.34 5.20 5.51
CA ALA A 147 -3.65 5.53 4.26
C ALA A 147 -2.52 4.54 4.00
N ILE A 148 -2.16 4.40 2.73
CA ILE A 148 -1.02 3.63 2.29
C ILE A 148 -0.25 4.43 1.24
N ALA A 149 1.07 4.43 1.35
CA ALA A 149 1.95 5.05 0.36
C ALA A 149 3.13 4.13 0.07
N GLY A 150 3.72 4.26 -1.08
CA GLY A 150 4.91 3.50 -1.43
C GLY A 150 5.66 4.11 -2.60
N ILE A 151 6.94 3.72 -2.70
CA ILE A 151 7.84 4.14 -3.77
C ILE A 151 8.17 2.96 -4.67
N SER A 152 8.24 3.17 -6.00
CA SER A 152 8.67 2.14 -6.96
C SER A 152 7.86 0.84 -6.83
N MET A 153 8.52 -0.30 -6.55
CA MET A 153 7.87 -1.58 -6.22
C MET A 153 6.83 -1.41 -5.10
N GLY A 154 7.13 -0.63 -4.05
CA GLY A 154 6.18 -0.32 -2.98
C GLY A 154 5.04 0.57 -3.43
N GLY A 155 5.24 1.45 -4.40
CA GLY A 155 4.18 2.23 -5.03
C GLY A 155 3.16 1.34 -5.74
N GLN A 156 3.63 0.36 -6.52
CA GLN A 156 2.79 -0.68 -7.11
C GLN A 156 2.07 -1.49 -6.02
N GLY A 157 2.80 -1.91 -4.98
CA GLY A 157 2.25 -2.63 -3.84
C GLY A 157 1.14 -1.84 -3.14
N ALA A 158 1.34 -0.54 -2.89
CA ALA A 158 0.36 0.33 -2.26
C ALA A 158 -0.94 0.44 -3.08
N LEU A 159 -0.83 0.65 -4.39
CA LEU A 159 -1.98 0.70 -5.30
C LEU A 159 -2.74 -0.64 -5.31
N ARG A 160 -2.02 -1.75 -5.41
CA ARG A 160 -2.62 -3.09 -5.36
C ARG A 160 -3.31 -3.36 -4.03
N PHE A 161 -2.67 -3.06 -2.91
CA PHE A 161 -3.24 -3.31 -1.58
C PHE A 161 -4.50 -2.48 -1.32
N ALA A 162 -4.49 -1.21 -1.73
CA ALA A 162 -5.69 -0.38 -1.66
C ALA A 162 -6.82 -0.93 -2.54
N SER A 163 -6.51 -1.44 -3.75
CA SER A 163 -7.49 -2.10 -4.62
C SER A 163 -8.00 -3.42 -4.04
N LEU A 164 -7.15 -4.22 -3.41
CA LEU A 164 -7.54 -5.50 -2.81
C LEU A 164 -8.31 -5.33 -1.49
N LEU A 165 -8.12 -4.20 -0.79
CA LEU A 165 -8.76 -3.95 0.50
C LEU A 165 -9.37 -2.53 0.57
N PRO A 166 -10.30 -2.19 -0.35
CA PRO A 166 -10.86 -0.84 -0.45
C PRO A 166 -11.70 -0.44 0.77
N GLY A 167 -12.26 -1.41 1.49
CA GLY A 167 -12.97 -1.18 2.74
C GLY A 167 -12.07 -0.79 3.91
N TYR A 168 -10.74 -0.92 3.77
CA TYR A 168 -9.76 -0.57 4.79
C TYR A 168 -9.00 0.71 4.45
N PHE A 169 -8.42 0.81 3.26
CA PHE A 169 -7.66 1.99 2.83
C PHE A 169 -8.57 3.03 2.16
N GLY A 170 -8.62 4.24 2.72
CA GLY A 170 -9.35 5.36 2.13
C GLY A 170 -8.50 6.20 1.18
N SER A 171 -7.19 6.23 1.42
CA SER A 171 -6.25 7.02 0.63
C SER A 171 -5.02 6.20 0.26
N VAL A 172 -4.55 6.35 -0.97
CA VAL A 172 -3.34 5.71 -1.46
C VAL A 172 -2.46 6.67 -2.24
N ALA A 173 -1.15 6.60 -2.03
CA ALA A 173 -0.17 7.33 -2.82
C ALA A 173 0.84 6.37 -3.46
N GLY A 174 0.89 6.34 -4.78
CA GLY A 174 1.92 5.65 -5.56
C GLY A 174 2.94 6.66 -6.08
N LEU A 175 4.17 6.55 -5.60
CA LEU A 175 5.28 7.41 -6.01
C LEU A 175 6.18 6.61 -6.94
N SER A 176 6.27 7.03 -8.19
CA SER A 176 6.89 6.26 -9.28
C SER A 176 6.49 4.78 -9.21
N PRO A 177 5.18 4.45 -9.18
CA PRO A 177 4.73 3.08 -8.96
C PRO A 177 5.18 2.18 -10.10
N ALA A 178 5.94 1.13 -9.78
CA ALA A 178 6.46 0.21 -10.78
C ALA A 178 5.31 -0.57 -11.45
N PHE A 179 4.94 -0.15 -12.64
CA PHE A 179 4.00 -0.87 -13.50
C PHE A 179 2.64 -1.18 -12.85
N PRO A 180 1.74 -0.19 -12.66
CA PRO A 180 0.37 -0.46 -12.24
C PRO A 180 -0.34 -1.51 -13.10
N ASN A 181 -0.05 -1.51 -14.41
CA ASN A 181 -0.42 -2.59 -15.31
C ASN A 181 0.73 -3.60 -15.45
N ILE A 182 0.72 -4.63 -14.61
CA ILE A 182 1.75 -5.69 -14.63
C ILE A 182 1.70 -6.58 -15.86
N GLN A 183 0.63 -6.54 -16.65
CA GLN A 183 0.47 -7.32 -17.90
C GLN A 183 0.99 -6.57 -19.12
N ALA A 184 1.33 -5.30 -18.98
CA ALA A 184 1.93 -4.53 -20.07
C ALA A 184 3.33 -5.06 -20.42
N PRO A 185 3.74 -4.97 -21.69
CA PRO A 185 5.07 -5.45 -22.12
C PRO A 185 6.21 -4.88 -21.28
N GLU A 186 6.13 -3.61 -20.88
CA GLU A 186 7.15 -2.95 -20.05
C GLU A 186 7.33 -3.65 -18.70
N ALA A 187 6.24 -4.19 -18.12
CA ALA A 187 6.30 -4.93 -16.87
C ALA A 187 6.78 -6.37 -17.09
N VAL A 188 6.24 -7.06 -18.10
CA VAL A 188 6.58 -8.45 -18.41
C VAL A 188 8.07 -8.61 -18.69
N PHE A 189 8.69 -7.66 -19.40
CA PHE A 189 10.14 -7.66 -19.66
C PHE A 189 10.94 -6.92 -18.59
N GLY A 190 10.42 -5.83 -18.02
CA GLY A 190 11.13 -4.98 -17.07
C GLY A 190 11.33 -5.65 -15.71
N ILE A 191 10.35 -6.37 -15.20
CA ILE A 191 10.46 -7.04 -13.91
C ILE A 191 11.60 -8.06 -13.91
N PRO A 192 11.68 -9.02 -14.84
CA PRO A 192 12.84 -9.93 -14.92
C PRO A 192 14.17 -9.21 -15.13
N ALA A 193 14.19 -8.16 -15.95
CA ALA A 193 15.42 -7.40 -16.23
C ALA A 193 15.99 -6.72 -14.97
N VAL A 194 15.14 -6.22 -14.09
CA VAL A 194 15.55 -5.54 -12.84
C VAL A 194 15.79 -6.54 -11.71
N THR A 195 14.97 -7.59 -11.62
CA THR A 195 14.96 -8.49 -10.46
C THR A 195 15.78 -9.76 -10.66
N GLY A 196 16.02 -10.16 -11.90
CA GLY A 196 16.58 -11.48 -12.26
C GLY A 196 15.61 -12.65 -12.03
N ILE A 197 14.33 -12.37 -11.74
CA ILE A 197 13.31 -13.37 -11.42
C ILE A 197 12.31 -13.45 -12.58
N ALA A 198 12.00 -14.66 -13.04
CA ALA A 198 11.02 -14.85 -14.10
C ALA A 198 9.66 -14.28 -13.70
N TYR A 199 9.05 -13.49 -14.60
CA TYR A 199 7.73 -12.90 -14.38
C TYR A 199 6.68 -13.93 -13.97
N GLU A 200 6.65 -15.05 -14.68
CA GLU A 200 5.69 -16.14 -14.45
C GLU A 200 5.85 -16.81 -13.08
N GLY A 201 7.04 -16.75 -12.48
CA GLY A 201 7.26 -17.22 -11.11
C GLY A 201 6.51 -16.40 -10.09
N ILE A 202 6.36 -15.10 -10.35
CA ILE A 202 5.70 -14.15 -9.45
C ILE A 202 4.21 -14.06 -9.75
N PHE A 203 3.84 -13.83 -11.02
CA PHE A 203 2.48 -13.48 -11.43
C PHE A 203 1.76 -14.53 -12.27
N GLY A 204 2.42 -15.65 -12.60
CA GLY A 204 1.91 -16.61 -13.56
C GLY A 204 1.91 -16.08 -15.00
N PRO A 205 1.24 -16.74 -15.95
CA PRO A 205 1.13 -16.29 -17.33
C PRO A 205 0.56 -14.86 -17.40
N PRO A 206 1.13 -13.95 -18.23
CA PRO A 206 0.66 -12.57 -18.31
C PRO A 206 -0.81 -12.40 -18.71
N ASP A 207 -1.35 -13.34 -19.49
CA ASP A 207 -2.77 -13.40 -19.89
C ASP A 207 -3.65 -14.18 -18.89
N GLY A 208 -3.05 -14.70 -17.82
CA GLY A 208 -3.73 -15.51 -16.82
C GLY A 208 -4.61 -14.68 -15.87
N ALA A 209 -5.62 -15.35 -15.30
CA ALA A 209 -6.53 -14.75 -14.32
C ALA A 209 -5.81 -14.25 -13.06
N TYR A 210 -4.74 -14.95 -12.64
CA TYR A 210 -3.98 -14.54 -11.48
C TYR A 210 -3.23 -13.24 -11.73
N ALA A 211 -2.51 -13.09 -12.83
CA ALA A 211 -1.85 -11.84 -13.21
C ALA A 211 -2.86 -10.69 -13.30
N THR A 212 -4.02 -10.92 -13.95
CA THR A 212 -5.10 -9.93 -14.04
C THR A 212 -5.61 -9.54 -12.64
N GLY A 213 -5.87 -10.51 -11.77
CA GLY A 213 -6.32 -10.29 -10.39
C GLY A 213 -5.27 -9.67 -9.46
N MET A 214 -4.02 -9.52 -9.92
CA MET A 214 -2.93 -8.85 -9.21
C MET A 214 -2.52 -7.52 -9.85
N SER A 215 -3.10 -7.16 -10.98
CA SER A 215 -2.85 -5.89 -11.67
C SER A 215 -3.70 -4.77 -11.06
N ALA A 216 -3.06 -3.74 -10.48
CA ALA A 216 -3.76 -2.57 -9.97
C ALA A 216 -4.60 -1.88 -11.07
N PHE A 217 -4.14 -1.94 -12.32
CA PHE A 217 -4.86 -1.42 -13.48
C PHE A 217 -6.18 -2.17 -13.71
N ALA A 218 -6.15 -3.49 -13.73
CA ALA A 218 -7.35 -4.31 -13.90
C ALA A 218 -8.30 -4.22 -12.70
N LEU A 219 -7.76 -3.91 -11.52
CA LEU A 219 -8.50 -3.72 -10.27
C LEU A 219 -8.92 -2.25 -10.03
N ALA A 220 -8.74 -1.33 -10.98
CA ALA A 220 -9.14 0.07 -10.83
C ALA A 220 -10.60 0.25 -10.38
N PRO A 221 -11.61 -0.55 -10.83
CA PRO A 221 -12.98 -0.46 -10.34
C PRO A 221 -13.13 -0.61 -8.82
N ASN A 222 -12.23 -1.34 -8.16
CA ASN A 222 -12.25 -1.50 -6.70
C ASN A 222 -11.99 -0.19 -5.95
N MET A 223 -11.42 0.81 -6.65
CA MET A 223 -11.01 2.10 -6.08
C MET A 223 -12.08 3.19 -6.19
N GLU A 224 -13.31 2.87 -6.60
CA GLU A 224 -14.42 3.79 -6.86
C GLU A 224 -14.59 4.91 -5.82
N HIS A 225 -14.37 4.60 -4.55
CA HIS A 225 -14.58 5.55 -3.45
C HIS A 225 -13.26 5.94 -2.75
N SER A 226 -12.13 5.83 -3.43
CA SER A 226 -10.80 6.06 -2.84
C SER A 226 -10.19 7.36 -3.32
N ARG A 227 -9.34 7.94 -2.49
CA ARG A 227 -8.45 9.04 -2.85
C ARG A 227 -7.12 8.46 -3.32
N VAL A 228 -6.69 8.85 -4.50
CA VAL A 228 -5.47 8.33 -5.15
C VAL A 228 -4.55 9.48 -5.53
N TYR A 229 -3.31 9.42 -5.08
CA TYR A 229 -2.24 10.33 -5.49
C TYR A 229 -1.21 9.55 -6.29
N LEU A 230 -0.94 9.96 -7.52
CA LEU A 230 0.05 9.37 -8.40
C LEU A 230 1.11 10.40 -8.75
N LEU A 231 2.36 10.04 -8.55
CA LEU A 231 3.49 10.86 -8.99
C LEU A 231 4.50 9.97 -9.72
N SER A 232 4.96 10.42 -10.87
CA SER A 232 6.20 9.94 -11.51
C SER A 232 7.00 11.13 -12.02
N GLY A 233 8.32 11.02 -11.97
CA GLY A 233 9.19 11.99 -12.61
C GLY A 233 9.05 11.95 -14.13
N ASP A 234 9.44 13.02 -14.80
CA ASP A 234 9.42 13.09 -16.26
C ASP A 234 10.62 12.39 -16.95
N GLY A 235 11.54 11.84 -16.15
CA GLY A 235 12.77 11.20 -16.60
C GLY A 235 13.88 12.20 -17.00
N THR A 236 13.77 13.45 -16.56
CA THR A 236 14.82 14.46 -16.72
C THR A 236 15.46 14.81 -15.37
N ASN A 237 16.71 15.30 -15.43
CA ASN A 237 17.37 15.77 -14.21
C ASN A 237 16.75 17.10 -13.74
N CYS A 238 16.41 17.18 -12.45
CA CYS A 238 15.99 18.45 -11.87
C CYS A 238 17.18 19.41 -11.66
N PRO A 239 16.96 20.73 -11.71
CA PRO A 239 17.97 21.69 -11.33
C PRO A 239 18.50 21.44 -9.91
N GLY A 240 19.81 21.29 -9.79
CA GLY A 240 20.48 21.03 -8.52
C GLY A 240 20.63 19.55 -8.12
N ASP A 241 19.97 18.63 -8.81
CA ASP A 241 20.19 17.19 -8.60
C ASP A 241 21.50 16.72 -9.25
N PRO A 242 22.11 15.63 -8.75
CA PRO A 242 23.19 14.95 -9.44
C PRO A 242 22.77 14.58 -10.87
N GLN A 243 23.64 14.84 -11.83
CA GLN A 243 23.33 14.56 -13.22
C GLN A 243 23.40 13.06 -13.52
N THR A 244 22.30 12.53 -14.03
CA THR A 244 22.15 11.13 -14.44
C THR A 244 22.20 11.04 -15.96
N ALA A 245 22.94 10.10 -16.51
CA ALA A 245 23.07 9.94 -17.96
C ALA A 245 21.73 9.52 -18.60
N THR A 246 21.48 9.96 -19.83
CA THR A 246 20.20 9.69 -20.54
C THR A 246 19.88 8.19 -20.68
N TYR A 247 20.89 7.34 -20.72
CA TYR A 247 20.74 5.87 -20.81
C TYR A 247 20.93 5.16 -19.46
N ASP A 248 20.94 5.92 -18.39
CA ASP A 248 20.97 5.34 -17.05
C ASP A 248 19.67 4.59 -16.74
N LEU A 249 19.79 3.52 -15.95
CA LEU A 249 18.64 2.68 -15.60
C LEU A 249 17.56 3.48 -14.86
N ASP A 250 17.94 4.44 -14.03
CA ASP A 250 17.00 5.30 -13.31
C ASP A 250 16.18 6.18 -14.24
N VAL A 251 16.78 6.69 -15.32
CA VAL A 251 16.09 7.46 -16.36
C VAL A 251 15.12 6.57 -17.15
N ILE A 252 15.60 5.39 -17.57
CA ILE A 252 14.80 4.46 -18.38
C ILE A 252 13.62 3.94 -17.58
N THR A 253 13.84 3.57 -16.33
CA THR A 253 12.80 3.06 -15.42
C THR A 253 11.73 4.11 -15.17
N GLU A 254 12.12 5.36 -14.87
CA GLU A 254 11.15 6.42 -14.59
C GLU A 254 10.29 6.75 -15.82
N LYS A 255 10.89 6.79 -17.00
CA LYS A 255 10.15 6.98 -18.26
C LYS A 255 9.16 5.86 -18.55
N ALA A 256 9.55 4.60 -18.31
CA ALA A 256 8.67 3.45 -18.48
C ALA A 256 7.49 3.48 -17.48
N ILE A 257 7.74 3.86 -16.23
CA ILE A 257 6.71 4.04 -15.21
C ILE A 257 5.75 5.18 -15.59
N ARG A 258 6.30 6.32 -15.97
CA ARG A 258 5.53 7.50 -16.40
C ARG A 258 4.59 7.16 -17.57
N TYR A 259 5.02 6.34 -18.50
CA TYR A 259 4.21 5.92 -19.64
C TYR A 259 2.88 5.26 -19.21
N GLN A 260 2.87 4.55 -18.10
CA GLN A 260 1.66 3.91 -17.57
C GLN A 260 0.83 4.81 -16.64
N GLN A 261 1.35 5.95 -16.17
CA GLN A 261 0.65 6.78 -15.18
C GLN A 261 -0.64 7.39 -15.74
N ALA A 262 -0.60 7.99 -16.92
CA ALA A 262 -1.76 8.67 -17.51
C ALA A 262 -2.90 7.68 -17.85
N PRO A 263 -2.66 6.54 -18.52
CA PRO A 263 -3.68 5.51 -18.73
C PRO A 263 -4.28 5.01 -17.41
N TYR A 264 -3.45 4.73 -16.40
CA TYR A 264 -3.96 4.24 -15.11
C TYR A 264 -4.80 5.30 -14.38
N ALA A 265 -4.37 6.56 -14.40
CA ALA A 265 -5.15 7.65 -13.83
C ALA A 265 -6.51 7.83 -14.54
N ALA A 266 -6.56 7.57 -15.85
CA ALA A 266 -7.81 7.60 -16.61
C ALA A 266 -8.77 6.48 -16.16
N GLU A 267 -8.29 5.25 -16.05
CA GLU A 267 -9.09 4.12 -15.54
C GLU A 267 -9.63 4.37 -14.13
N LEU A 268 -8.80 4.89 -13.24
CA LEU A 268 -9.21 5.24 -11.87
C LEU A 268 -10.32 6.31 -11.87
N ARG A 269 -10.23 7.34 -12.73
CA ARG A 269 -11.28 8.37 -12.83
C ARG A 269 -12.56 7.81 -13.42
N VAL A 270 -12.47 6.93 -14.41
CA VAL A 270 -13.66 6.21 -14.96
C VAL A 270 -14.30 5.37 -13.87
N ALA A 271 -13.52 4.74 -13.01
CA ALA A 271 -14.01 4.00 -11.84
C ALA A 271 -14.62 4.88 -10.75
N GLY A 272 -14.45 6.21 -10.78
CA GLY A 272 -15.01 7.13 -9.79
C GLY A 272 -14.06 7.45 -8.61
N ALA A 273 -12.77 7.11 -8.72
CA ALA A 273 -11.78 7.52 -7.73
C ALA A 273 -11.46 9.02 -7.81
N ASP A 274 -11.15 9.63 -6.67
CA ASP A 274 -10.59 11.00 -6.59
C ASP A 274 -9.09 10.95 -6.85
N VAL A 275 -8.66 11.35 -8.07
CA VAL A 275 -7.29 11.15 -8.55
C VAL A 275 -6.55 12.45 -8.75
N ALA A 276 -5.50 12.65 -7.96
CA ALA A 276 -4.47 13.66 -8.16
C ALA A 276 -3.25 13.06 -8.86
N THR A 277 -2.72 13.75 -9.86
CA THR A 277 -1.50 13.34 -10.59
C THR A 277 -0.44 14.42 -10.55
N ARG A 278 0.84 14.04 -10.51
CA ARG A 278 2.01 14.92 -10.59
C ARG A 278 3.06 14.32 -11.51
N GLU A 279 3.71 15.19 -12.28
CA GLU A 279 4.81 14.84 -13.18
C GLU A 279 5.93 15.90 -13.10
N PRO A 280 6.63 16.00 -11.96
CA PRO A 280 7.77 16.92 -11.83
C PRO A 280 8.96 16.43 -12.65
N CYS A 281 9.98 17.29 -12.84
CA CYS A 281 11.30 16.80 -13.23
C CYS A 281 11.78 15.73 -12.23
N GLY A 282 12.53 14.76 -12.69
CA GLY A 282 13.12 13.74 -11.83
C GLY A 282 13.31 12.40 -12.53
N VAL A 283 14.29 11.67 -12.04
CA VAL A 283 14.60 10.30 -12.42
C VAL A 283 14.28 9.37 -11.25
N HIS A 284 14.39 8.05 -11.42
CA HIS A 284 13.96 7.03 -10.44
C HIS A 284 14.85 6.97 -9.19
N THR A 285 14.84 8.04 -8.38
CA THR A 285 15.71 8.21 -7.20
C THR A 285 14.97 8.77 -6.00
N PHE A 286 15.58 8.66 -4.82
CA PHE A 286 15.04 9.26 -3.59
C PHE A 286 14.83 10.78 -3.69
N GLY A 287 15.57 11.49 -4.54
CA GLY A 287 15.39 12.93 -4.74
C GLY A 287 13.99 13.31 -5.20
N VAL A 288 13.41 12.58 -6.17
CA VAL A 288 12.04 12.82 -6.61
C VAL A 288 11.03 12.45 -5.54
N TRP A 289 11.25 11.37 -4.80
CA TRP A 289 10.30 10.90 -3.79
C TRP A 289 10.27 11.78 -2.54
N THR A 290 11.40 12.29 -2.06
CA THR A 290 11.44 13.27 -0.96
C THR A 290 10.64 14.54 -1.33
N ARG A 291 10.82 15.06 -2.54
CA ARG A 291 10.02 16.19 -3.04
C ARG A 291 8.54 15.83 -3.16
N ALA A 292 8.24 14.60 -3.59
CA ALA A 292 6.88 14.09 -3.68
C ALA A 292 6.18 14.03 -2.32
N PHE A 293 6.87 13.59 -1.27
CA PHE A 293 6.30 13.60 0.09
C PHE A 293 6.03 15.01 0.59
N ALA A 294 6.90 15.96 0.29
CA ALA A 294 6.68 17.37 0.64
C ALA A 294 5.46 17.96 -0.09
N ASP A 295 5.32 17.73 -1.41
CA ASP A 295 4.13 18.17 -2.17
C ASP A 295 2.86 17.48 -1.65
N LEU A 296 2.90 16.17 -1.46
CA LEU A 296 1.77 15.38 -0.98
C LEU A 296 1.25 15.91 0.36
N ARG A 297 2.14 16.21 1.31
CA ARG A 297 1.79 16.79 2.62
C ARG A 297 1.18 18.17 2.48
N ALA A 298 1.73 19.00 1.60
CA ALA A 298 1.31 20.40 1.44
C ALA A 298 -0.02 20.54 0.68
N THR A 299 -0.28 19.66 -0.30
CA THR A 299 -1.36 19.87 -1.28
C THR A 299 -2.50 18.86 -1.19
N TRP A 300 -2.25 17.63 -0.75
CA TRP A 300 -3.24 16.55 -0.77
C TRP A 300 -3.53 15.96 0.62
N GLY A 301 -2.51 15.79 1.44
CA GLY A 301 -2.60 15.14 2.73
C GLY A 301 -2.82 13.62 2.63
N PHE A 302 -2.29 12.86 3.59
CA PHE A 302 -2.46 11.39 3.60
C PHE A 302 -3.88 10.96 3.97
N PHE A 303 -4.58 11.76 4.75
CA PHE A 303 -5.92 11.44 5.26
C PHE A 303 -6.93 12.46 4.74
N GLY A 304 -8.14 11.99 4.47
CA GLY A 304 -9.18 12.87 3.98
C GLY A 304 -10.55 12.20 3.97
N PRO A 305 -11.60 12.98 3.68
CA PRO A 305 -12.95 12.47 3.64
C PRO A 305 -13.12 11.47 2.50
N VAL A 306 -13.65 10.30 2.84
CA VAL A 306 -14.08 9.25 1.89
C VAL A 306 -15.35 8.59 2.42
N PRO A 307 -16.20 8.00 1.57
CA PRO A 307 -17.34 7.21 2.04
C PRO A 307 -16.86 6.03 2.89
N GLU A 308 -17.34 5.91 4.13
CA GLU A 308 -16.93 4.85 5.05
C GLU A 308 -17.60 3.50 4.73
N HIS A 309 -18.88 3.53 4.33
CA HIS A 309 -19.67 2.34 4.05
C HIS A 309 -20.55 2.55 2.83
N PRO A 310 -19.99 2.62 1.62
CA PRO A 310 -20.78 2.79 0.41
C PRO A 310 -21.72 1.62 0.22
N ARG A 311 -22.93 1.90 -0.27
CA ARG A 311 -23.95 0.89 -0.57
C ARG A 311 -23.98 0.49 -2.03
N ALA A 312 -23.20 1.16 -2.86
CA ALA A 312 -22.94 0.82 -4.25
C ALA A 312 -21.44 0.76 -4.45
N TRP A 313 -20.96 -0.33 -5.02
CA TRP A 313 -19.54 -0.52 -5.32
C TRP A 313 -19.34 -1.72 -6.27
N THR A 314 -18.26 -1.66 -7.02
CA THR A 314 -17.73 -2.77 -7.81
C THR A 314 -16.47 -3.33 -7.14
N TYR A 315 -16.31 -4.65 -7.17
CA TYR A 315 -15.10 -5.32 -6.65
C TYR A 315 -14.69 -6.47 -7.55
N ARG A 316 -13.47 -6.45 -8.04
CA ARG A 316 -12.85 -7.49 -8.87
C ARG A 316 -11.77 -8.22 -8.10
N THR A 317 -11.64 -9.52 -8.33
CA THR A 317 -10.59 -10.33 -7.70
C THR A 317 -10.26 -11.58 -8.50
N GLY A 318 -8.97 -11.92 -8.57
CA GLY A 318 -8.48 -13.25 -8.96
C GLY A 318 -7.95 -14.03 -7.76
N ARG A 319 -8.15 -13.55 -6.53
CA ARG A 319 -7.70 -14.24 -5.31
C ARG A 319 -8.73 -15.25 -4.83
N ARG A 320 -8.23 -16.34 -4.26
CA ARG A 320 -9.07 -17.36 -3.63
C ARG A 320 -9.79 -16.84 -2.38
N THR A 321 -9.17 -15.95 -1.62
CA THR A 321 -9.73 -15.39 -0.38
C THR A 321 -9.43 -13.91 -0.26
N GLY A 322 -10.28 -13.18 0.44
CA GLY A 322 -10.08 -11.75 0.71
C GLY A 322 -11.28 -11.11 1.38
N GLU A 323 -11.29 -9.79 1.34
CA GLU A 323 -12.36 -8.96 1.91
C GLU A 323 -12.76 -7.87 0.90
N MET A 324 -14.05 -7.78 0.58
CA MET A 324 -14.64 -6.75 -0.25
C MET A 324 -15.58 -5.89 0.58
N TRP A 325 -15.17 -4.66 0.91
CA TRP A 325 -16.01 -3.70 1.64
C TRP A 325 -16.64 -4.24 2.92
N GLY A 326 -15.85 -5.00 3.71
CA GLY A 326 -16.28 -5.60 4.98
C GLY A 326 -17.02 -6.93 4.83
N LEU A 327 -17.14 -7.47 3.61
CA LEU A 327 -17.60 -8.82 3.34
C LEU A 327 -16.39 -9.70 3.02
N GLY A 328 -16.10 -10.70 3.85
CA GLY A 328 -15.10 -11.72 3.54
C GLY A 328 -15.62 -12.65 2.44
N PHE A 329 -14.71 -13.12 1.58
CA PHE A 329 -15.01 -14.13 0.58
C PHE A 329 -13.98 -15.25 0.57
N ARG A 330 -14.44 -16.45 0.18
CA ARG A 330 -13.57 -17.62 -0.04
C ARG A 330 -14.14 -18.46 -1.16
N PHE A 331 -13.37 -18.63 -2.22
CA PHE A 331 -13.64 -19.60 -3.28
C PHE A 331 -13.19 -21.01 -2.85
N ASP A 332 -13.91 -22.04 -3.28
CA ASP A 332 -13.57 -23.44 -3.02
C ASP A 332 -12.24 -23.83 -3.68
N ALA A 333 -11.97 -23.29 -4.88
CA ALA A 333 -10.70 -23.43 -5.59
C ALA A 333 -10.12 -22.05 -5.96
N GLN A 334 -8.86 -22.00 -6.41
CA GLN A 334 -8.29 -20.80 -7.02
C GLN A 334 -9.10 -20.45 -8.27
N PRO A 335 -9.62 -19.18 -8.40
CA PRO A 335 -10.33 -18.76 -9.59
C PRO A 335 -9.46 -18.86 -10.85
N ASP A 336 -10.01 -19.37 -11.92
CA ASP A 336 -9.42 -19.45 -13.25
C ASP A 336 -9.81 -18.27 -14.16
N GLU A 337 -10.71 -17.40 -13.68
CA GLU A 337 -11.02 -16.11 -14.24
C GLU A 337 -11.23 -15.07 -13.13
N VAL A 338 -11.14 -13.78 -13.47
CA VAL A 338 -11.40 -12.69 -12.53
C VAL A 338 -12.89 -12.61 -12.22
N ALA A 339 -13.23 -12.83 -10.95
CA ALA A 339 -14.60 -12.64 -10.49
C ALA A 339 -14.89 -11.16 -10.25
N GLU A 340 -16.09 -10.71 -10.64
CA GLU A 340 -16.60 -9.37 -10.39
C GLU A 340 -17.83 -9.42 -9.51
N PHE A 341 -17.84 -8.62 -8.45
CA PHE A 341 -18.95 -8.44 -7.53
C PHE A 341 -19.44 -7.00 -7.64
N VAL A 342 -20.74 -6.81 -7.80
CA VAL A 342 -21.40 -5.49 -7.84
C VAL A 342 -22.44 -5.44 -6.74
N ARG A 343 -22.31 -4.48 -5.84
CA ARG A 343 -23.31 -4.21 -4.82
C ARG A 343 -24.14 -2.97 -5.18
N GLU A 344 -25.46 -3.12 -5.11
CA GLU A 344 -26.42 -2.02 -5.23
C GLU A 344 -27.42 -2.10 -4.06
N GLY A 345 -27.20 -1.23 -3.08
CA GLY A 345 -28.01 -1.24 -1.86
C GLY A 345 -27.92 -2.56 -1.11
N THR A 346 -28.99 -3.35 -1.16
CA THR A 346 -29.06 -4.68 -0.51
C THR A 346 -28.88 -5.84 -1.50
N ARG A 347 -28.65 -5.57 -2.78
CA ARG A 347 -28.42 -6.61 -3.80
C ARG A 347 -26.92 -6.78 -4.04
N LEU A 348 -26.49 -8.02 -4.12
CA LEU A 348 -25.15 -8.41 -4.57
C LEU A 348 -25.30 -9.26 -5.82
N THR A 349 -24.67 -8.83 -6.89
CA THR A 349 -24.54 -9.56 -8.15
C THR A 349 -23.09 -9.97 -8.32
N ALA A 350 -22.84 -11.15 -8.82
CA ALA A 350 -21.50 -11.62 -9.12
C ALA A 350 -21.45 -12.28 -10.50
N ALA A 351 -20.36 -12.02 -11.22
CA ALA A 351 -20.01 -12.63 -12.49
C ALA A 351 -18.64 -13.32 -12.37
N GLY A 352 -18.39 -14.28 -13.27
CA GLY A 352 -17.21 -15.13 -13.25
C GLY A 352 -17.58 -16.60 -13.05
N ALA A 353 -16.61 -17.44 -12.63
CA ALA A 353 -16.81 -18.86 -12.39
C ALA A 353 -16.42 -19.28 -10.97
N GLY A 354 -16.87 -20.46 -10.57
CA GLY A 354 -16.55 -21.09 -9.28
C GLY A 354 -17.61 -20.91 -8.21
N THR A 355 -17.42 -21.56 -7.09
CA THR A 355 -18.29 -21.49 -5.92
C THR A 355 -17.61 -20.65 -4.84
N VAL A 356 -18.33 -19.64 -4.30
CA VAL A 356 -17.82 -18.71 -3.31
C VAL A 356 -18.68 -18.71 -2.05
N THR A 357 -18.04 -18.76 -0.90
CA THR A 357 -18.65 -18.49 0.38
C THR A 357 -18.38 -17.04 0.78
N ILE A 358 -19.46 -16.27 1.02
CA ILE A 358 -19.43 -14.89 1.49
C ILE A 358 -19.73 -14.90 2.99
N THR A 359 -18.97 -14.12 3.76
CA THR A 359 -19.15 -13.92 5.21
C THR A 359 -19.22 -12.44 5.52
N GLY A 360 -20.06 -12.07 6.47
CA GLY A 360 -20.19 -10.70 6.94
C GLY A 360 -20.20 -10.64 8.47
N LYS A 361 -20.43 -9.45 9.00
CA LYS A 361 -20.61 -9.26 10.44
C LYS A 361 -21.91 -9.94 10.93
N ARG A 362 -22.03 -10.15 12.24
CA ARG A 362 -23.26 -10.67 12.90
C ARG A 362 -23.75 -12.02 12.35
N GLY A 363 -22.81 -12.90 11.93
CA GLY A 363 -23.15 -14.26 11.50
C GLY A 363 -23.68 -14.36 10.08
N CYS A 364 -23.65 -13.30 9.29
CA CYS A 364 -23.95 -13.39 7.86
C CYS A 364 -22.99 -14.40 7.19
N ARG A 365 -23.56 -15.45 6.58
CA ARG A 365 -22.81 -16.43 5.78
C ARG A 365 -23.74 -17.02 4.73
N PHE A 366 -23.26 -17.12 3.49
CA PHE A 366 -23.93 -17.85 2.42
C PHE A 366 -22.92 -18.31 1.37
N THR A 367 -23.29 -19.34 0.62
CA THR A 367 -22.47 -19.90 -0.47
C THR A 367 -23.28 -19.87 -1.76
N GLU A 368 -22.65 -19.44 -2.84
CA GLU A 368 -23.27 -19.36 -4.18
C GLU A 368 -22.25 -19.80 -5.25
N THR A 369 -22.77 -20.33 -6.34
CA THR A 369 -21.99 -20.55 -7.56
C THR A 369 -22.19 -19.39 -8.52
N LEU A 370 -21.10 -18.86 -9.08
CA LEU A 370 -21.12 -17.78 -10.05
C LEU A 370 -21.63 -18.27 -11.42
N PRO A 371 -22.35 -17.45 -12.18
CA PRO A 371 -22.85 -16.12 -11.78
C PRO A 371 -24.09 -16.21 -10.89
N PHE A 372 -24.27 -15.21 -10.01
CA PHE A 372 -25.48 -15.11 -9.19
C PHE A 372 -25.96 -13.65 -9.01
N SER A 373 -27.22 -13.49 -8.62
CA SER A 373 -27.77 -12.22 -8.15
C SER A 373 -28.73 -12.50 -7.00
N ARG A 374 -28.44 -11.93 -5.83
CA ARG A 374 -29.28 -12.16 -4.65
C ARG A 374 -29.41 -10.93 -3.77
N ARG A 375 -30.43 -10.90 -2.94
CA ARG A 375 -30.54 -9.95 -1.84
C ARG A 375 -29.65 -10.43 -0.69
N LEU A 376 -28.82 -9.53 -0.16
CA LEU A 376 -27.98 -9.81 1.00
C LEU A 376 -28.82 -10.12 2.23
N PRO A 377 -28.48 -11.16 3.00
CA PRO A 377 -29.10 -11.43 4.30
C PRO A 377 -28.87 -10.28 5.29
N ALA A 378 -29.70 -10.23 6.32
CA ALA A 378 -29.49 -9.30 7.42
C ALA A 378 -28.12 -9.57 8.08
N GLY A 379 -27.36 -8.50 8.31
CA GLY A 379 -25.99 -8.59 8.86
C GLY A 379 -24.88 -8.63 7.79
N CYS A 380 -25.23 -8.79 6.50
CA CYS A 380 -24.39 -8.47 5.37
C CYS A 380 -24.67 -7.02 4.89
#